data_08ba084f223b7172ee790646263af6f9
#
_entry.id   08ba084f223b7172ee790646263af6f9
#
_cell.length_a   1.000
_cell.length_b   1.000
_cell.length_c   1.000
_cell.angle_alpha   90.00
_cell.angle_beta   90.00
_cell.angle_gamma   90.00
#
_symmetry.space_group_name_H-M   'P 1'
#
loop_
_entity.id
_entity.type
_entity.pdbx_description
1 polymer ?
#
loop_
_entity_poly.entity_id
_entity_poly.type
_entity_poly.pdbx_seq_one_letter_code
_entity_poly.pdbx_strand_id
1 'polypeptide(L)'
;VPDLTIKENIEVTAHLSKNPLNIDDLLRSLGLYEHRNKFPRQVSGGQQQRCAIGRALVKNPGLLLCDEPTGALDYKTSKEILQLMEDVNRTYGCTIIIVTHNAAIARMANRVLRLRDGRIVEDVLNESPVAAAELDW
;
A
#
# COMPACT_ATOMS: atom_id res chain seq x y z
N VAL A 1 11.46 -11.37 1.34
CA VAL A 1 12.59 -12.31 1.38
C VAL A 1 12.49 -13.25 0.19
N PRO A 2 13.52 -13.34 -0.69
CA PRO A 2 13.40 -14.07 -1.96
C PRO A 2 13.25 -15.60 -1.82
N ASP A 3 13.71 -16.15 -0.72
CA ASP A 3 13.66 -17.59 -0.48
C ASP A 3 12.41 -18.06 0.25
N LEU A 4 11.49 -17.14 0.52
CA LEU A 4 10.19 -17.43 1.13
C LEU A 4 9.08 -17.24 0.09
N THR A 5 8.01 -18.02 0.21
CA THR A 5 6.81 -17.81 -0.61
C THR A 5 6.14 -16.48 -0.26
N ILE A 6 5.19 -16.05 -1.07
CA ILE A 6 4.40 -14.84 -0.80
C ILE A 6 3.73 -14.94 0.58
N LYS A 7 3.08 -16.07 0.88
CA LYS A 7 2.45 -16.29 2.17
C LYS A 7 3.46 -16.27 3.32
N GLU A 8 4.57 -16.95 3.18
CA GLU A 8 5.62 -16.98 4.20
C GLU A 8 6.24 -15.61 4.46
N ASN A 9 6.40 -14.79 3.43
CA ASN A 9 6.86 -13.41 3.57
C ASN A 9 5.97 -12.60 4.50
N ILE A 10 4.66 -12.81 4.42
CA ILE A 10 3.68 -12.13 5.28
C ILE A 10 3.65 -12.76 6.67
N GLU A 11 3.70 -14.09 6.77
CA GLU A 11 3.71 -14.81 8.05
C GLU A 11 4.87 -14.39 8.96
N VAL A 12 6.05 -14.19 8.39
CA VAL A 12 7.24 -13.78 9.16
C VAL A 12 6.98 -12.48 9.92
N THR A 13 6.32 -11.52 9.30
CA THR A 13 6.02 -10.23 9.95
C THR A 13 4.81 -10.30 10.88
N ALA A 14 3.91 -11.25 10.69
CA ALA A 14 2.78 -11.47 11.59
C ALA A 14 3.22 -11.78 13.02
N HIS A 15 4.34 -12.47 13.16
CA HIS A 15 4.90 -12.82 14.49
C HIS A 15 5.38 -11.59 15.28
N LEU A 16 5.53 -10.44 14.64
CA LEU A 16 5.94 -9.20 15.29
C LEU A 16 4.77 -8.45 15.95
N SER A 17 3.55 -8.95 15.79
CA SER A 17 2.35 -8.32 16.32
C SER A 17 1.67 -9.19 17.36
N LYS A 18 1.07 -8.56 18.37
CA LYS A 18 0.25 -9.24 19.38
C LYS A 18 -1.13 -9.60 18.86
N ASN A 19 -1.62 -8.88 17.86
CA ASN A 19 -2.96 -9.07 17.29
C ASN A 19 -2.91 -8.95 15.76
N PRO A 20 -2.24 -9.90 15.07
CA PRO A 20 -2.13 -9.84 13.61
C PRO A 20 -3.48 -10.07 12.92
N LEU A 21 -3.59 -9.56 11.70
CA LEU A 21 -4.73 -9.86 10.83
C LEU A 21 -4.68 -11.34 10.40
N ASN A 22 -5.84 -11.89 10.03
CA ASN A 22 -5.89 -13.22 9.43
C ASN A 22 -5.18 -13.21 8.09
N ILE A 23 -4.19 -14.09 7.91
CA ILE A 23 -3.32 -14.10 6.74
C ILE A 23 -4.09 -14.45 5.47
N ASP A 24 -4.94 -15.47 5.50
CA ASP A 24 -5.69 -15.88 4.31
C ASP A 24 -6.69 -14.81 3.86
N ASP A 25 -7.37 -14.16 4.80
CA ASP A 25 -8.27 -13.06 4.49
C ASP A 25 -7.50 -11.88 3.91
N LEU A 26 -6.33 -11.58 4.46
CA LEU A 26 -5.46 -10.52 3.96
C LEU A 26 -4.97 -10.82 2.55
N LEU A 27 -4.52 -12.05 2.29
CA LEU A 27 -4.09 -12.48 0.96
C LEU A 27 -5.21 -12.31 -0.08
N ARG A 28 -6.44 -12.61 0.29
CA ARG A 28 -7.61 -12.39 -0.60
C ARG A 28 -7.84 -10.91 -0.86
N SER A 29 -7.81 -10.09 0.18
CA SER A 29 -7.96 -8.63 0.06
C SER A 29 -6.88 -8.00 -0.83
N LEU A 30 -5.66 -8.55 -0.81
CA LEU A 30 -4.54 -8.07 -1.61
C LEU A 30 -4.54 -8.65 -3.04
N GLY A 31 -5.45 -9.57 -3.37
CA GLY A 31 -5.44 -10.26 -4.65
C GLY A 31 -4.26 -11.20 -4.83
N LEU A 32 -3.70 -11.72 -3.74
CA LEU A 32 -2.52 -12.59 -3.74
C LEU A 32 -2.82 -14.04 -3.38
N TYR A 33 -4.05 -14.37 -3.04
CA TYR A 33 -4.38 -15.71 -2.55
C TYR A 33 -3.98 -16.83 -3.53
N GLU A 34 -4.23 -16.63 -4.82
CA GLU A 34 -3.87 -17.58 -5.87
C GLU A 34 -2.35 -17.74 -6.05
N HIS A 35 -1.57 -16.76 -5.59
CA HIS A 35 -0.12 -16.73 -5.71
C HIS A 35 0.59 -16.99 -4.39
N ARG A 36 -0.12 -17.40 -3.34
CA ARG A 36 0.42 -17.52 -1.98
C ARG A 36 1.61 -18.47 -1.84
N ASN A 37 1.66 -19.49 -2.68
CA ASN A 37 2.72 -20.51 -2.68
C ASN A 37 3.84 -20.24 -3.69
N LYS A 38 3.77 -19.12 -4.41
CA LYS A 38 4.82 -18.69 -5.34
C LYS A 38 5.90 -17.91 -4.62
N PHE A 39 7.10 -17.92 -5.20
CA PHE A 39 8.20 -17.09 -4.72
C PHE A 39 8.14 -15.70 -5.36
N PRO A 40 8.76 -14.67 -4.74
CA PRO A 40 8.72 -13.30 -5.29
C PRO A 40 9.16 -13.20 -6.75
N ARG A 41 10.17 -13.97 -7.17
CA ARG A 41 10.66 -13.98 -8.55
C ARG A 41 9.64 -14.52 -9.56
N GLN A 42 8.59 -15.19 -9.10
CA GLN A 42 7.56 -15.81 -9.94
C GLN A 42 6.33 -14.93 -10.13
N VAL A 43 6.32 -13.75 -9.53
CA VAL A 43 5.18 -12.83 -9.57
C VAL A 43 5.59 -11.48 -10.16
N SER A 44 4.60 -10.69 -10.60
CA SER A 44 4.83 -9.38 -11.20
C SER A 44 5.34 -8.36 -10.17
N GLY A 45 5.87 -7.23 -10.65
CA GLY A 45 6.26 -6.11 -9.80
C GLY A 45 5.12 -5.58 -8.94
N GLY A 46 3.92 -5.49 -9.50
CA GLY A 46 2.71 -5.08 -8.76
C GLY A 46 2.34 -6.08 -7.67
N GLN A 47 2.47 -7.37 -7.94
CA GLN A 47 2.22 -8.42 -6.94
C GLN A 47 3.27 -8.41 -5.83
N GLN A 48 4.53 -8.15 -6.17
CA GLN A 48 5.59 -7.96 -5.18
C GLN A 48 5.28 -6.74 -4.28
N GLN A 49 4.81 -5.66 -4.86
CA GLN A 49 4.41 -4.47 -4.10
C GLN A 49 3.23 -4.75 -3.18
N ARG A 50 2.25 -5.52 -3.65
CA ARG A 50 1.12 -5.96 -2.82
C ARG A 50 1.59 -6.83 -1.66
N CYS A 51 2.57 -7.70 -1.88
CA CYS A 51 3.18 -8.50 -0.83
C CYS A 51 3.87 -7.61 0.22
N ALA A 52 4.59 -6.57 -0.21
CA ALA A 52 5.23 -5.61 0.68
C ALA A 52 4.21 -4.88 1.55
N ILE A 53 3.10 -4.47 0.96
CA ILE A 53 1.97 -3.86 1.69
C ILE A 53 1.41 -4.85 2.71
N GLY A 54 1.23 -6.11 2.32
CA GLY A 54 0.74 -7.17 3.20
C GLY A 54 1.64 -7.43 4.39
N ARG A 55 2.96 -7.38 4.20
CA ARG A 55 3.93 -7.56 5.29
C ARG A 55 3.80 -6.48 6.36
N ALA A 56 3.52 -5.26 5.96
CA ALA A 56 3.27 -4.17 6.91
C ALA A 56 1.88 -4.28 7.52
N LEU A 57 0.88 -4.58 6.70
CA LEU A 57 -0.53 -4.54 7.08
C LEU A 57 -0.93 -5.70 8.01
N VAL A 58 -0.28 -6.87 7.87
CA VAL A 58 -0.61 -8.04 8.71
C VAL A 58 -0.38 -7.79 10.20
N LYS A 59 0.49 -6.85 10.55
CA LYS A 59 0.73 -6.44 11.92
C LYS A 59 -0.45 -5.67 12.52
N ASN A 60 -1.48 -5.40 11.74
CA ASN A 60 -2.68 -4.67 12.15
C ASN A 60 -2.34 -3.26 12.67
N PRO A 61 -1.59 -2.44 11.90
CA PRO A 61 -1.16 -1.13 12.34
C PRO A 61 -2.27 -0.09 12.25
N GLY A 62 -2.21 0.93 13.11
CA GLY A 62 -3.06 2.12 12.97
C GLY A 62 -2.56 3.09 11.89
N LEU A 63 -1.29 2.97 11.52
CA LEU A 63 -0.64 3.84 10.55
C LEU A 63 0.23 3.02 9.60
N LEU A 64 0.03 3.21 8.30
CA LEU A 64 0.83 2.62 7.24
C LEU A 64 1.59 3.73 6.51
N LEU A 65 2.91 3.60 6.45
CA LEU A 65 3.77 4.56 5.77
C LEU A 65 4.26 3.96 4.46
N CYS A 66 3.97 4.62 3.35
CA CYS A 66 4.32 4.18 2.00
C CYS A 66 5.23 5.23 1.34
N ASP A 67 6.45 4.82 1.01
CA ASP A 67 7.43 5.68 0.35
C ASP A 67 7.49 5.33 -1.14
N GLU A 68 7.04 6.26 -1.98
CA GLU A 68 6.98 6.10 -3.44
C GLU A 68 6.40 4.76 -3.88
N PRO A 69 5.16 4.42 -3.44
CA PRO A 69 4.62 3.08 -3.65
C PRO A 69 4.40 2.68 -5.11
N THR A 70 4.40 3.65 -6.02
CA THR A 70 4.20 3.44 -7.46
C THR A 70 5.42 3.75 -8.30
N GLY A 71 6.55 4.09 -7.68
CA GLY A 71 7.72 4.64 -8.36
C GLY A 71 8.37 3.74 -9.41
N ALA A 72 8.29 2.42 -9.24
CA ALA A 72 8.89 1.44 -10.14
C ALA A 72 7.84 0.68 -11.00
N LEU A 73 6.59 1.16 -11.03
CA LEU A 73 5.49 0.50 -11.70
C LEU A 73 5.00 1.29 -12.91
N ASP A 74 4.46 0.57 -13.90
CA ASP A 74 3.79 1.19 -15.03
C ASP A 74 2.49 1.89 -14.60
N TYR A 75 1.92 2.69 -15.47
CA TYR A 75 0.73 3.51 -15.19
C TYR A 75 -0.46 2.67 -14.71
N LYS A 76 -0.79 1.61 -15.43
CA LYS A 76 -1.93 0.74 -15.08
C LYS A 76 -1.74 0.09 -13.71
N THR A 77 -0.58 -0.50 -13.48
CA THR A 77 -0.26 -1.17 -12.21
C THR A 77 -0.22 -0.16 -11.06
N SER A 78 0.28 1.04 -11.31
CA SER A 78 0.28 2.12 -10.32
C SER A 78 -1.14 2.47 -9.86
N LYS A 79 -2.08 2.58 -10.79
CA LYS A 79 -3.48 2.84 -10.44
C LYS A 79 -4.08 1.71 -9.62
N GLU A 80 -3.75 0.46 -9.95
CA GLU A 80 -4.20 -0.70 -9.19
C GLU A 80 -3.67 -0.69 -7.75
N ILE A 81 -2.42 -0.30 -7.55
CA ILE A 81 -1.83 -0.17 -6.21
C ILE A 81 -2.49 0.97 -5.42
N LEU A 82 -2.75 2.11 -6.04
CA LEU A 82 -3.42 3.22 -5.38
C LEU A 82 -4.87 2.86 -5.02
N GLN A 83 -5.56 2.12 -5.88
CA GLN A 83 -6.88 1.60 -5.58
C GLN A 83 -6.84 0.64 -4.39
N LEU A 84 -5.84 -0.23 -4.34
CA LEU A 84 -5.64 -1.13 -3.21
C LEU A 84 -5.44 -0.37 -1.90
N MET A 85 -4.65 0.70 -1.90
CA MET A 85 -4.45 1.54 -0.72
C MET A 85 -5.74 2.19 -0.25
N GLU A 86 -6.55 2.66 -1.18
CA GLU A 86 -7.86 3.21 -0.89
C GLU A 86 -8.77 2.16 -0.22
N ASP A 87 -8.78 0.95 -0.78
CA ASP A 87 -9.55 -0.18 -0.23
C ASP A 87 -9.06 -0.60 1.15
N VAL A 88 -7.75 -0.63 1.37
CA VAL A 88 -7.12 -0.93 2.67
C VAL A 88 -7.51 0.10 3.71
N ASN A 89 -7.44 1.37 3.38
CA ASN A 89 -7.87 2.45 4.29
C ASN A 89 -9.32 2.28 4.70
N ARG A 90 -10.18 1.96 3.77
CA ARG A 90 -11.62 1.78 4.01
C ARG A 90 -11.92 0.50 4.81
N THR A 91 -11.30 -0.61 4.44
CA THR A 91 -11.59 -1.93 5.02
C THR A 91 -11.03 -2.08 6.42
N TYR A 92 -9.80 -1.63 6.65
CA TYR A 92 -9.08 -1.83 7.92
C TYR A 92 -9.03 -0.60 8.80
N GLY A 93 -9.52 0.55 8.33
CA GLY A 93 -9.50 1.80 9.10
C GLY A 93 -8.08 2.33 9.38
N CYS A 94 -7.10 1.86 8.62
CA CYS A 94 -5.70 2.23 8.79
C CYS A 94 -5.45 3.59 8.13
N THR A 95 -4.82 4.52 8.86
CA THR A 95 -4.36 5.77 8.28
C THR A 95 -3.16 5.50 7.37
N ILE A 96 -3.19 6.02 6.15
CA ILE A 96 -2.11 5.80 5.19
C ILE A 96 -1.43 7.13 4.88
N ILE A 97 -0.10 7.16 5.03
CA ILE A 97 0.73 8.28 4.60
C ILE A 97 1.50 7.85 3.37
N ILE A 98 1.33 8.56 2.27
CA ILE A 98 2.05 8.32 1.02
C ILE A 98 3.05 9.44 0.81
N VAL A 99 4.33 9.09 0.71
CA VAL A 99 5.40 10.01 0.30
C VAL A 99 5.59 9.85 -1.19
N THR A 100 5.42 10.91 -1.96
CA THR A 100 5.50 10.82 -3.42
C THR A 100 5.91 12.14 -4.06
N HIS A 101 6.56 12.06 -5.22
CA HIS A 101 6.82 13.18 -6.11
C HIS A 101 5.71 13.37 -7.15
N ASN A 102 4.76 12.45 -7.24
CA ASN A 102 3.66 12.54 -8.20
C ASN A 102 2.51 13.38 -7.63
N ALA A 103 2.40 14.61 -8.10
CA ALA A 103 1.38 15.56 -7.65
C ALA A 103 -0.06 15.07 -7.93
N ALA A 104 -0.26 14.21 -8.93
CA ALA A 104 -1.59 13.68 -9.23
C ALA A 104 -2.14 12.83 -8.07
N ILE A 105 -1.28 12.11 -7.36
CA ILE A 105 -1.67 11.27 -6.22
C ILE A 105 -2.27 12.12 -5.10
N ALA A 106 -1.84 13.37 -4.94
CA ALA A 106 -2.39 14.28 -3.93
C ALA A 106 -3.90 14.48 -4.08
N ARG A 107 -4.44 14.32 -5.28
CA ARG A 107 -5.87 14.50 -5.54
C ARG A 107 -6.75 13.45 -4.87
N MET A 108 -6.21 12.27 -4.58
CA MET A 108 -6.95 11.22 -3.87
C MET A 108 -6.85 11.32 -2.35
N ALA A 109 -5.90 12.07 -1.83
CA ALA A 109 -5.66 12.18 -0.39
C ALA A 109 -6.68 13.08 0.29
N ASN A 110 -6.98 12.78 1.56
CA ASN A 110 -7.83 13.63 2.40
C ASN A 110 -7.08 14.88 2.87
N ARG A 111 -5.76 14.79 2.99
CA ARG A 111 -4.90 15.87 3.46
C ARG A 111 -3.58 15.84 2.71
N VAL A 112 -3.09 16.99 2.31
CA VAL A 112 -1.84 17.12 1.57
C VAL A 112 -0.88 17.99 2.35
N LEU A 113 0.31 17.46 2.62
CA LEU A 113 1.40 18.17 3.25
C LEU A 113 2.52 18.36 2.24
N ARG A 114 3.02 19.58 2.11
CA ARG A 114 4.19 19.87 1.29
C ARG A 114 5.36 20.21 2.20
N LEU A 115 6.49 19.54 1.94
CA LEU A 115 7.71 19.73 2.69
C LEU A 115 8.74 20.46 1.82
N ARG A 116 9.45 21.40 2.43
CA ARG A 116 10.60 22.07 1.82
C ARG A 116 11.65 22.30 2.91
N ASP A 117 12.89 21.89 2.64
CA ASP A 117 14.02 22.06 3.56
C ASP A 117 13.72 21.58 4.98
N GLY A 118 13.09 20.40 5.09
CA GLY A 118 12.77 19.78 6.38
C GLY A 118 11.61 20.42 7.13
N ARG A 119 10.86 21.30 6.50
CA ARG A 119 9.71 21.98 7.11
C ARG A 119 8.44 21.77 6.32
N ILE A 120 7.31 21.73 7.00
CA ILE A 120 5.98 21.73 6.37
C ILE A 120 5.68 23.18 5.96
N VAL A 121 5.59 23.40 4.65
CA VAL A 121 5.29 24.72 4.07
C VAL A 121 3.85 24.87 3.63
N GLU A 122 3.13 23.76 3.51
CA GLU A 122 1.72 23.75 3.12
C GLU A 122 1.03 22.57 3.77
N ASP A 123 -0.17 22.79 4.30
CA ASP A 123 -1.01 21.78 4.95
C ASP A 123 -2.46 22.09 4.57
N VAL A 124 -3.02 21.29 3.66
CA VAL A 124 -4.34 21.54 3.08
C VAL A 124 -5.23 20.30 3.22
N LEU A 125 -6.44 20.51 3.72
CA LEU A 125 -7.48 19.47 3.69
C LEU A 125 -8.12 19.46 2.32
N ASN A 126 -8.24 18.26 1.73
CA ASN A 126 -8.92 18.06 0.46
C ASN A 126 -10.38 17.65 0.74
N GLU A 127 -11.30 18.57 0.50
CA GLU A 127 -12.72 18.36 0.77
C GLU A 127 -13.40 17.43 -0.25
N SER A 128 -12.77 17.20 -1.41
CA SER A 128 -13.33 16.40 -2.49
C SER A 128 -12.27 15.45 -3.07
N PRO A 129 -11.84 14.43 -2.29
CA PRO A 129 -10.88 13.47 -2.81
C PRO A 129 -11.41 12.75 -4.04
N VAL A 130 -10.54 12.57 -5.02
CA VAL A 130 -10.84 11.84 -6.25
C VAL A 130 -10.53 10.37 -6.04
N ALA A 131 -11.39 9.46 -6.52
CA ALA A 131 -11.12 8.02 -6.45
C ALA A 131 -9.85 7.68 -7.23
N ALA A 132 -9.09 6.69 -6.74
CA ALA A 132 -7.83 6.29 -7.37
C ALA A 132 -8.01 5.93 -8.85
N ALA A 133 -9.12 5.28 -9.21
CA ALA A 133 -9.43 4.91 -10.59
C ALA A 133 -9.61 6.12 -11.52
N GLU A 134 -9.93 7.28 -10.99
CA GLU A 134 -10.16 8.52 -11.75
C GLU A 134 -8.91 9.42 -11.84
N LEU A 135 -7.82 9.03 -11.18
CA LEU A 135 -6.57 9.77 -11.26
C LEU A 135 -5.99 9.70 -12.67
N ASP A 136 -5.37 10.79 -13.10
CA ASP A 136 -4.79 10.94 -14.41
C ASP A 136 -3.48 11.73 -14.32
N TRP A 137 -2.42 11.21 -14.94
CA TRP A 137 -1.11 11.86 -15.01
C TRP A 137 -0.26 11.41 -16.20
#